data_f34d0018013440527c73ce0816309f12
#
_entry.id   f34d0018013440527c73ce0816309f12
#
_cell.length_a   1.000
_cell.length_b   1.000
_cell.length_c   1.000
_cell.angle_alpha   90.00
_cell.angle_beta   90.00
_cell.angle_gamma   90.00
#
_symmetry.space_group_name_H-M   'P 1'
#
loop_
_entity.id
_entity.type
_entity.pdbx_description
1 polymer ?
#
loop_
_entity_poly.entity_id
_entity_poly.type
_entity_poly.pdbx_seq_one_letter_code
_entity_poly.pdbx_strand_id
1 'polypeptide(L)'
;SWGAGTDGPVRGPVFMMPKTQEGFDSIADSLEGAWLLVESRRRGRRSRDADDEGQDEARALAEKLRAAIEEAPLAGKISSSRNDLVITGGERGWRELTMDTLPTAVEITVRRSDFEAMQELLKAGESVEVEADLDHRFSAGPITLNNTVAEIRGSEWPEQVVILSAHLDSWDGPGSMGTQDNGTGSSVMLEAARILMAAGVQPRRTIRFCLWTGEEQGLLGSKGYVDALSEEELSLISAAFVDDGGTNYQGGLVCIESMLPMLETAIGPAVEAFPELEVLNVVRDAMPRGGASDHASFNRKGVPGFFWIEKGKGGLEDKNYGFIHHTQHDTPRYAVKEYLVQSATTSAVTAYNLAMADELLPREVREEGEDAAPKPAPSKTIAGPMTGIWDVDMMLGEGAEPLKAHLTFEHYVGGGFGGVSQSAMGEVKIIKGHFNPKTGEGTFAFAMDGAEGTSRFRLADGQVKGELFMFGETSGSYTGKRQETVKSPLNGVWVGTFEEMDATFTLTLALYPNGVVKGSYKSSQSDSPLVGGKWNEKTGVLTYEYEYPHAGMLPVEARLKDGKLVGAINGSMGFEAIKND
;
A
#
# COMPACT_ATOMS: atom_id res chain seq x y z
N SER A 1 4.86 16.77 -13.22
CA SER A 1 4.46 17.56 -12.08
C SER A 1 3.28 18.46 -12.41
N TRP A 2 2.43 18.73 -11.41
CA TRP A 2 1.15 19.44 -11.57
C TRP A 2 1.15 20.81 -10.88
N GLY A 3 2.32 21.39 -10.68
CA GLY A 3 2.51 22.72 -10.13
C GLY A 3 2.56 23.81 -11.19
N ALA A 4 2.53 25.07 -10.74
CA ALA A 4 2.74 26.20 -11.62
C ALA A 4 4.16 26.18 -12.20
N GLY A 5 4.29 26.62 -13.45
CA GLY A 5 5.57 26.88 -14.07
C GLY A 5 6.12 28.27 -13.72
N THR A 6 7.34 28.53 -14.17
CA THR A 6 7.95 29.87 -14.15
C THR A 6 7.87 30.48 -15.55
N ASP A 7 7.86 31.78 -15.64
CA ASP A 7 7.96 32.49 -16.93
C ASP A 7 9.46 32.79 -17.23
N GLY A 8 10.19 31.72 -17.59
CA GLY A 8 11.63 31.69 -17.66
C GLY A 8 12.33 31.53 -16.32
N PRO A 9 13.66 31.62 -16.26
CA PRO A 9 14.45 31.47 -15.05
C PRO A 9 14.08 32.49 -13.97
N VAL A 10 13.72 32.01 -12.79
CA VAL A 10 13.43 32.83 -11.60
C VAL A 10 14.50 32.58 -10.55
N ARG A 11 15.30 33.62 -10.28
CA ARG A 11 16.39 33.58 -9.33
C ARG A 11 16.10 34.49 -8.14
N GLY A 12 16.34 33.97 -6.92
CA GLY A 12 16.10 34.72 -5.71
C GLY A 12 16.75 34.16 -4.47
N PRO A 13 16.79 34.95 -3.40
CA PRO A 13 17.31 34.52 -2.12
C PRO A 13 16.39 33.48 -1.49
N VAL A 14 16.98 32.61 -0.66
CA VAL A 14 16.26 31.59 0.08
C VAL A 14 16.14 31.99 1.55
N PHE A 15 14.92 31.85 2.10
CA PHE A 15 14.67 32.03 3.52
C PHE A 15 14.01 30.79 4.13
N MET A 16 14.23 30.59 5.43
CA MET A 16 13.46 29.59 6.18
C MET A 16 12.02 30.06 6.36
N MET A 17 11.06 29.15 6.23
CA MET A 17 9.68 29.43 6.61
C MET A 17 9.61 29.92 8.05
N PRO A 18 9.13 31.16 8.34
CA PRO A 18 9.12 31.72 9.68
C PRO A 18 8.12 30.97 10.56
N LYS A 19 8.51 30.72 11.81
CA LYS A 19 7.69 30.05 12.83
C LYS A 19 7.16 31.02 13.89
N THR A 20 7.66 32.24 13.90
CA THR A 20 7.29 33.30 14.83
C THR A 20 6.99 34.60 14.10
N GLN A 21 6.26 35.52 14.74
CA GLN A 21 6.01 36.86 14.16
C GLN A 21 7.31 37.62 13.95
N GLU A 22 8.23 37.60 14.93
CA GLU A 22 9.54 38.25 14.82
C GLU A 22 10.36 37.71 13.65
N GLY A 23 10.33 36.38 13.45
CA GLY A 23 10.97 35.76 12.30
C GLY A 23 10.34 36.20 10.97
N PHE A 24 9.04 36.39 10.92
CA PHE A 24 8.36 36.92 9.74
C PHE A 24 8.75 38.37 9.50
N ASP A 25 8.67 39.23 10.52
CA ASP A 25 8.99 40.64 10.43
C ASP A 25 10.43 40.87 9.97
N SER A 26 11.36 39.98 10.32
CA SER A 26 12.77 40.06 9.93
C SER A 26 13.03 39.84 8.43
N ILE A 27 12.11 39.16 7.73
CA ILE A 27 12.26 38.83 6.29
C ILE A 27 11.18 39.47 5.42
N ALA A 28 10.16 40.13 6.00
CA ALA A 28 8.98 40.60 5.30
C ALA A 28 9.32 41.51 4.11
N ASP A 29 10.26 42.46 4.28
CA ASP A 29 10.70 43.37 3.23
C ASP A 29 11.56 42.71 2.14
N SER A 30 11.97 41.44 2.34
CA SER A 30 12.84 40.66 1.44
C SER A 30 12.14 39.51 0.76
N LEU A 31 10.82 39.42 0.91
CA LEU A 31 10.03 38.29 0.37
C LEU A 31 9.74 38.41 -1.12
N GLU A 32 9.87 39.60 -1.71
CA GLU A 32 9.65 39.78 -3.14
C GLU A 32 10.72 39.00 -3.95
N GLY A 33 10.26 38.06 -4.77
CA GLY A 33 11.10 37.16 -5.55
C GLY A 33 11.91 36.14 -4.75
N ALA A 34 11.61 35.95 -3.46
CA ALA A 34 12.32 35.02 -2.61
C ALA A 34 11.74 33.57 -2.69
N TRP A 35 12.58 32.59 -2.39
CA TRP A 35 12.21 31.22 -2.20
C TRP A 35 12.09 30.88 -0.71
N LEU A 36 11.03 30.19 -0.31
CA LEU A 36 10.86 29.74 1.08
C LEU A 36 11.11 28.25 1.24
N LEU A 37 12.04 27.89 2.13
CA LEU A 37 12.20 26.52 2.59
C LEU A 37 11.07 26.15 3.57
N VAL A 38 10.21 25.24 3.14
CA VAL A 38 9.07 24.74 3.93
C VAL A 38 9.38 23.34 4.44
N GLU A 39 9.55 23.20 5.74
CA GLU A 39 9.70 21.87 6.33
C GLU A 39 8.43 21.05 6.07
N SER A 40 8.57 19.88 5.43
CA SER A 40 7.47 18.94 5.33
C SER A 40 7.02 18.59 6.75
N ARG A 41 5.73 18.76 7.04
CA ARG A 41 5.19 18.40 8.35
C ARG A 41 5.51 16.93 8.61
N ARG A 42 6.51 16.65 9.45
CA ARG A 42 6.55 15.37 10.15
C ARG A 42 5.21 15.27 10.88
N ARG A 43 4.42 14.25 10.60
CA ARG A 43 3.37 13.79 11.53
C ARG A 43 4.10 13.29 12.79
N GLY A 44 4.68 14.23 13.55
CA GLY A 44 5.32 13.97 14.81
C GLY A 44 4.24 13.68 15.84
N ARG A 45 4.49 12.69 16.69
CA ARG A 45 3.80 12.46 17.94
C ARG A 45 3.47 13.81 18.58
N ARG A 46 2.18 14.12 18.73
CA ARG A 46 1.74 15.23 19.58
C ARG A 46 2.32 14.97 20.98
N SER A 47 3.16 15.87 21.45
CA SER A 47 3.57 15.87 22.85
C SER A 47 2.29 16.09 23.68
N ARG A 48 2.02 15.16 24.58
CA ARG A 48 0.82 15.15 25.45
C ARG A 48 0.85 16.19 26.58
N ASP A 49 1.89 17.00 26.67
CA ASP A 49 2.17 17.87 27.83
C ASP A 49 2.06 19.38 27.52
N ALA A 50 1.47 19.78 26.40
CA ALA A 50 1.21 21.19 26.15
C ALA A 50 -0.25 21.51 26.50
N ASP A 51 -0.45 22.52 27.32
CA ASP A 51 -1.77 23.06 27.67
C ASP A 51 -2.54 23.44 26.41
N ASP A 52 -3.84 23.13 26.36
CA ASP A 52 -4.72 23.35 25.19
C ASP A 52 -4.72 24.82 24.70
N GLU A 53 -4.67 25.79 25.62
CA GLU A 53 -4.62 27.22 25.28
C GLU A 53 -3.37 27.61 24.49
N GLY A 54 -2.20 27.08 24.85
CA GLY A 54 -0.94 27.36 24.13
C GLY A 54 -0.88 26.76 22.73
N GLN A 55 -1.62 25.69 22.48
CA GLN A 55 -1.71 25.07 21.15
C GLN A 55 -2.61 25.87 20.21
N ASP A 56 -3.70 26.42 20.70
CA ASP A 56 -4.62 27.25 19.92
C ASP A 56 -3.97 28.57 19.50
N GLU A 57 -3.20 29.21 20.39
CA GLU A 57 -2.42 30.41 20.06
C GLU A 57 -1.35 30.13 19.02
N ALA A 58 -0.60 29.03 19.16
CA ALA A 58 0.41 28.63 18.18
C ALA A 58 -0.21 28.29 16.81
N ARG A 59 -1.40 27.70 16.80
CA ARG A 59 -2.17 27.41 15.59
C ARG A 59 -2.67 28.68 14.92
N ALA A 60 -3.24 29.61 15.67
CA ALA A 60 -3.71 30.89 15.16
C ALA A 60 -2.57 31.72 14.58
N LEU A 61 -1.39 31.72 15.25
CA LEU A 61 -0.18 32.37 14.71
C LEU A 61 0.28 31.71 13.42
N ALA A 62 0.32 30.39 13.37
CA ALA A 62 0.73 29.67 12.15
C ALA A 62 -0.24 29.91 10.98
N GLU A 63 -1.53 30.02 11.23
CA GLU A 63 -2.53 30.37 10.22
C GLU A 63 -2.34 31.82 9.73
N LYS A 64 -2.13 32.76 10.65
CA LYS A 64 -1.82 34.15 10.31
C LYS A 64 -0.55 34.32 9.47
N LEU A 65 0.53 33.63 9.87
CA LEU A 65 1.80 33.68 9.11
C LEU A 65 1.65 33.06 7.72
N ARG A 66 0.85 32.00 7.60
CA ARG A 66 0.54 31.40 6.30
C ARG A 66 -0.20 32.37 5.39
N ALA A 67 -1.26 32.99 5.89
CA ALA A 67 -2.02 33.96 5.10
C ALA A 67 -1.12 35.10 4.61
N ALA A 68 -0.26 35.65 5.48
CA ALA A 68 0.68 36.70 5.10
C ALA A 68 1.71 36.24 4.04
N ILE A 69 2.14 34.98 4.09
CA ILE A 69 3.06 34.39 3.11
C ILE A 69 2.34 34.06 1.79
N GLU A 70 1.08 33.66 1.82
CA GLU A 70 0.29 33.43 0.61
C GLU A 70 0.03 34.71 -0.18
N GLU A 71 -0.02 35.87 0.49
CA GLU A 71 -0.14 37.17 -0.14
C GLU A 71 1.20 37.77 -0.58
N ALA A 72 2.32 37.22 -0.12
CA ALA A 72 3.65 37.74 -0.47
C ALA A 72 4.05 37.37 -1.92
N PRO A 73 4.71 38.28 -2.65
CA PRO A 73 5.16 38.06 -4.03
C PRO A 73 6.41 37.18 -4.10
N LEU A 74 6.28 35.95 -3.68
CA LEU A 74 7.35 34.94 -3.66
C LEU A 74 7.72 34.45 -5.06
N ALA A 75 8.98 34.06 -5.26
CA ALA A 75 9.37 33.20 -6.37
C ALA A 75 8.74 31.80 -6.27
N GLY A 76 8.70 31.25 -5.05
CA GLY A 76 8.07 29.98 -4.79
C GLY A 76 8.43 29.37 -3.44
N LYS A 77 8.03 28.12 -3.27
CA LYS A 77 8.29 27.32 -2.05
C LYS A 77 9.14 26.10 -2.40
N ILE A 78 10.08 25.76 -1.55
CA ILE A 78 10.92 24.56 -1.67
C ILE A 78 10.63 23.68 -0.47
N SER A 79 10.19 22.46 -0.74
CA SER A 79 9.93 21.43 0.26
C SER A 79 10.94 20.29 0.18
N SER A 80 11.09 19.56 1.29
CA SER A 80 11.92 18.37 1.35
C SER A 80 11.13 17.13 0.95
N SER A 81 11.71 16.28 0.15
CA SER A 81 11.28 14.90 0.05
C SER A 81 11.45 14.15 1.38
N ARG A 82 10.78 13.04 1.55
CA ARG A 82 10.84 12.21 2.77
C ARG A 82 12.26 11.66 3.02
N ASN A 83 12.99 11.37 1.97
CA ASN A 83 14.38 10.89 1.93
C ASN A 83 15.08 11.47 0.69
N ASP A 84 16.10 10.83 0.19
CA ASP A 84 16.76 11.24 -1.06
C ASP A 84 16.06 10.73 -2.33
N LEU A 85 14.88 10.14 -2.18
CA LEU A 85 14.00 9.82 -3.30
C LEU A 85 13.05 10.99 -3.58
N VAL A 86 13.11 11.54 -4.77
CA VAL A 86 12.15 12.53 -5.25
C VAL A 86 11.00 11.78 -5.92
N ILE A 87 9.84 11.79 -5.25
CA ILE A 87 8.66 11.08 -5.72
C ILE A 87 7.94 11.93 -6.75
N THR A 88 7.69 11.34 -7.91
CA THR A 88 6.84 11.90 -8.95
C THR A 88 5.38 11.58 -8.66
N GLY A 89 4.48 12.46 -9.03
CA GLY A 89 3.05 12.25 -8.81
C GLY A 89 2.23 13.47 -9.18
N GLY A 90 0.90 13.33 -9.15
CA GLY A 90 -0.05 14.40 -9.44
C GLY A 90 -0.44 15.21 -8.22
N GLU A 91 -1.17 16.28 -8.44
CA GLU A 91 -1.77 17.11 -7.39
C GLU A 91 -2.98 16.39 -6.76
N ARG A 92 -3.12 16.52 -5.45
CA ARG A 92 -4.32 16.00 -4.77
C ARG A 92 -5.55 16.78 -5.23
N GLY A 93 -6.64 16.07 -5.49
CA GLY A 93 -7.88 16.69 -5.97
C GLY A 93 -7.82 17.16 -7.43
N TRP A 94 -6.86 16.70 -8.22
CA TRP A 94 -6.68 17.11 -9.61
C TRP A 94 -7.96 16.98 -10.46
N ARG A 95 -8.86 16.06 -10.11
CA ARG A 95 -10.16 15.89 -10.80
C ARG A 95 -11.11 17.07 -10.63
N GLU A 96 -10.89 17.89 -9.61
CA GLU A 96 -11.68 19.08 -9.29
C GLU A 96 -11.06 20.36 -9.85
N LEU A 97 -9.84 20.27 -10.40
CA LEU A 97 -9.16 21.43 -11.00
C LEU A 97 -9.87 21.86 -12.28
N THR A 98 -10.01 23.17 -12.41
CA THR A 98 -10.50 23.87 -13.61
C THR A 98 -9.45 24.91 -14.03
N MET A 99 -9.60 25.46 -15.22
CA MET A 99 -8.66 26.53 -15.65
C MET A 99 -8.65 27.75 -14.72
N ASP A 100 -9.74 27.97 -13.97
CA ASP A 100 -9.84 29.08 -13.01
C ASP A 100 -9.28 28.73 -11.62
N THR A 101 -9.05 27.45 -11.33
CA THR A 101 -8.57 26.96 -10.03
C THR A 101 -7.18 26.31 -10.09
N LEU A 102 -6.45 26.52 -11.19
CA LEU A 102 -5.11 25.98 -11.34
C LEU A 102 -4.15 26.54 -10.27
N PRO A 103 -3.16 25.75 -9.84
CA PRO A 103 -2.11 26.22 -8.95
C PRO A 103 -1.37 27.41 -9.59
N THR A 104 -1.24 28.49 -8.86
CA THR A 104 -0.48 29.68 -9.27
C THR A 104 0.86 29.82 -8.56
N ALA A 105 1.01 29.16 -7.41
CA ALA A 105 2.26 29.14 -6.67
C ALA A 105 3.23 28.09 -7.23
N VAL A 106 4.48 28.48 -7.36
CA VAL A 106 5.57 27.57 -7.73
C VAL A 106 5.99 26.79 -6.50
N GLU A 107 5.87 25.47 -6.55
CA GLU A 107 6.29 24.58 -5.48
C GLU A 107 7.27 23.52 -6.01
N ILE A 108 8.43 23.43 -5.38
CA ILE A 108 9.50 22.50 -5.75
C ILE A 108 9.76 21.55 -4.59
N THR A 109 9.88 20.27 -4.89
CA THR A 109 10.34 19.26 -3.92
C THR A 109 11.75 18.83 -4.29
N VAL A 110 12.69 18.98 -3.37
CA VAL A 110 14.09 18.58 -3.54
C VAL A 110 14.42 17.36 -2.67
N ARG A 111 15.52 16.69 -2.96
CA ARG A 111 16.02 15.61 -2.10
C ARG A 111 16.25 16.14 -0.70
N ARG A 112 16.11 15.25 0.27
CA ARG A 112 16.27 15.61 1.68
C ARG A 112 17.66 16.17 1.99
N SER A 113 18.70 15.53 1.46
CA SER A 113 20.08 15.99 1.64
C SER A 113 20.33 17.39 1.10
N ASP A 114 19.74 17.74 -0.07
CA ASP A 114 19.87 19.07 -0.65
C ASP A 114 19.11 20.12 0.18
N PHE A 115 17.92 19.76 0.67
CA PHE A 115 17.14 20.62 1.56
C PHE A 115 17.88 20.91 2.88
N GLU A 116 18.41 19.85 3.51
CA GLU A 116 19.18 19.96 4.76
C GLU A 116 20.45 20.79 4.57
N ALA A 117 21.16 20.64 3.44
CA ALA A 117 22.32 21.45 3.12
C ALA A 117 21.98 22.95 3.02
N MET A 118 20.92 23.31 2.30
CA MET A 118 20.44 24.71 2.26
C MET A 118 20.07 25.23 3.64
N GLN A 119 19.41 24.41 4.43
CA GLN A 119 18.99 24.75 5.79
C GLN A 119 20.19 25.00 6.72
N GLU A 120 21.25 24.21 6.60
CA GLU A 120 22.47 24.37 7.41
C GLU A 120 23.21 25.66 7.07
N LEU A 121 23.33 25.98 5.77
CA LEU A 121 23.93 27.26 5.32
C LEU A 121 23.16 28.46 5.90
N LEU A 122 21.84 28.45 5.79
CA LEU A 122 20.99 29.50 6.35
C LEU A 122 21.11 29.64 7.86
N LYS A 123 21.18 28.51 8.59
CA LYS A 123 21.42 28.52 10.06
C LYS A 123 22.80 29.06 10.44
N ALA A 124 23.80 28.86 9.57
CA ALA A 124 25.14 29.43 9.75
C ALA A 124 25.21 30.94 9.45
N GLY A 125 24.11 31.54 8.97
CA GLY A 125 24.04 32.94 8.58
C GLY A 125 24.58 33.19 7.17
N GLU A 126 24.79 32.15 6.39
CA GLU A 126 25.22 32.29 5.00
C GLU A 126 24.00 32.57 4.08
N SER A 127 24.21 33.31 3.02
CA SER A 127 23.20 33.57 2.00
C SER A 127 23.11 32.39 1.04
N VAL A 128 21.88 31.90 0.81
CA VAL A 128 21.59 30.90 -0.21
C VAL A 128 20.73 31.53 -1.29
N GLU A 129 21.06 31.26 -2.54
CA GLU A 129 20.29 31.70 -3.69
C GLU A 129 19.93 30.52 -4.58
N VAL A 130 18.70 30.49 -5.06
CA VAL A 130 18.18 29.44 -5.96
C VAL A 130 17.67 30.06 -7.23
N GLU A 131 17.96 29.40 -8.35
CA GLU A 131 17.38 29.69 -9.65
C GLU A 131 16.60 28.45 -10.11
N ALA A 132 15.34 28.62 -10.51
CA ALA A 132 14.52 27.61 -11.11
C ALA A 132 13.92 28.07 -12.43
N ASP A 133 13.88 27.17 -13.40
CA ASP A 133 13.23 27.36 -14.70
C ASP A 133 12.33 26.16 -14.96
N LEU A 134 11.01 26.35 -14.85
CA LEU A 134 10.01 25.30 -14.91
C LEU A 134 9.03 25.59 -16.04
N ASP A 135 9.21 24.94 -17.19
CA ASP A 135 8.29 25.07 -18.34
C ASP A 135 7.05 24.18 -18.18
N HIS A 136 6.28 24.41 -17.11
CA HIS A 136 4.99 23.75 -16.89
C HIS A 136 3.87 24.56 -17.53
N ARG A 137 3.05 23.90 -18.34
CA ARG A 137 1.91 24.53 -19.02
C ARG A 137 0.66 23.71 -18.84
N PHE A 138 -0.41 24.35 -18.44
CA PHE A 138 -1.73 23.74 -18.40
C PHE A 138 -2.45 24.00 -19.72
N SER A 139 -3.03 22.94 -20.27
CA SER A 139 -3.88 23.02 -21.45
C SER A 139 -5.34 22.80 -21.06
N ALA A 140 -6.24 23.54 -21.68
CA ALA A 140 -7.66 23.32 -21.46
C ALA A 140 -8.06 21.91 -21.95
N GLY A 141 -8.82 21.21 -21.10
CA GLY A 141 -9.41 19.90 -21.45
C GLY A 141 -10.82 20.02 -22.06
N PRO A 142 -11.49 18.90 -22.30
CA PRO A 142 -10.99 17.53 -22.09
C PRO A 142 -9.98 17.09 -23.17
N ILE A 143 -8.99 16.29 -22.73
CA ILE A 143 -8.03 15.65 -23.64
C ILE A 143 -8.52 14.23 -23.91
N THR A 144 -8.64 13.84 -25.18
CA THR A 144 -9.00 12.47 -25.55
C THR A 144 -7.81 11.55 -25.37
N LEU A 145 -7.99 10.51 -24.56
CA LEU A 145 -7.04 9.42 -24.37
C LEU A 145 -7.49 8.21 -25.20
N ASN A 146 -6.53 7.43 -25.70
CA ASN A 146 -6.81 6.25 -26.53
C ASN A 146 -6.02 5.05 -26.01
N ASN A 147 -6.68 3.93 -25.78
CA ASN A 147 -6.02 2.66 -25.55
C ASN A 147 -5.52 2.08 -26.87
N THR A 148 -4.38 1.36 -26.82
CA THR A 148 -3.92 0.56 -27.96
C THR A 148 -4.38 -0.89 -27.79
N VAL A 149 -5.07 -1.44 -28.76
CA VAL A 149 -5.60 -2.80 -28.72
C VAL A 149 -5.18 -3.56 -29.96
N ALA A 150 -4.65 -4.78 -29.76
CA ALA A 150 -4.30 -5.73 -30.82
C ALA A 150 -4.83 -7.13 -30.47
N GLU A 151 -5.01 -8.00 -31.47
CA GLU A 151 -5.59 -9.32 -31.26
C GLU A 151 -4.91 -10.40 -32.11
N ILE A 152 -4.80 -11.59 -31.51
CA ILE A 152 -4.68 -12.86 -32.23
C ILE A 152 -6.05 -13.51 -32.16
N ARG A 153 -6.79 -13.46 -33.26
CA ARG A 153 -8.20 -13.89 -33.29
C ARG A 153 -8.36 -15.38 -33.08
N GLY A 154 -9.33 -15.76 -32.26
CA GLY A 154 -9.69 -17.15 -31.99
C GLY A 154 -10.29 -17.85 -33.20
N SER A 155 -10.02 -19.15 -33.33
CA SER A 155 -10.46 -19.99 -34.44
C SER A 155 -11.80 -20.68 -34.19
N GLU A 156 -12.21 -20.90 -32.95
CA GLU A 156 -13.44 -21.60 -32.59
C GLU A 156 -14.43 -20.68 -31.86
N TRP A 157 -13.95 -19.87 -30.90
CA TRP A 157 -14.73 -18.95 -30.09
C TRP A 157 -14.13 -17.54 -30.15
N PRO A 158 -14.15 -16.88 -31.31
CA PRO A 158 -13.49 -15.58 -31.50
C PRO A 158 -14.06 -14.44 -30.64
N GLU A 159 -15.27 -14.61 -30.09
CA GLU A 159 -15.93 -13.67 -29.17
C GLU A 159 -15.45 -13.82 -27.73
N GLN A 160 -14.93 -15.00 -27.36
CA GLN A 160 -14.35 -15.23 -26.05
C GLN A 160 -12.90 -14.75 -26.01
N VAL A 161 -12.53 -14.06 -24.93
CA VAL A 161 -11.28 -13.29 -24.89
C VAL A 161 -10.44 -13.61 -23.66
N VAL A 162 -9.14 -13.78 -23.86
CA VAL A 162 -8.12 -13.68 -22.81
C VAL A 162 -7.33 -12.39 -23.05
N ILE A 163 -7.25 -11.53 -22.04
CA ILE A 163 -6.59 -10.22 -22.14
C ILE A 163 -5.23 -10.27 -21.49
N LEU A 164 -4.21 -9.83 -22.21
CA LEU A 164 -2.89 -9.46 -21.68
C LEU A 164 -2.76 -7.95 -21.75
N SER A 165 -2.36 -7.31 -20.66
CA SER A 165 -2.31 -5.86 -20.64
C SER A 165 -1.24 -5.26 -19.74
N ALA A 166 -0.91 -4.02 -20.03
CA ALA A 166 -0.07 -3.13 -19.25
C ALA A 166 -0.51 -1.69 -19.51
N HIS A 167 -0.17 -0.73 -18.67
CA HIS A 167 -0.39 0.67 -19.03
C HIS A 167 0.79 1.23 -19.84
N LEU A 168 0.54 2.25 -20.62
CA LEU A 168 1.49 2.86 -21.56
C LEU A 168 1.96 4.24 -21.09
N ASP A 169 1.17 4.89 -20.26
CA ASP A 169 1.54 6.17 -19.64
C ASP A 169 2.47 5.96 -18.44
N SER A 170 3.10 7.02 -17.99
CA SER A 170 3.96 7.05 -16.82
C SER A 170 3.95 8.44 -16.20
N TRP A 171 4.39 8.54 -14.93
CA TRP A 171 4.62 9.83 -14.31
C TRP A 171 5.83 10.54 -14.94
N ASP A 172 5.61 11.80 -15.32
CA ASP A 172 6.67 12.72 -15.72
C ASP A 172 7.27 13.40 -14.48
N GLY A 173 8.58 13.32 -14.32
CA GLY A 173 9.29 13.92 -13.21
C GLY A 173 10.81 13.88 -13.38
N PRO A 174 11.56 14.67 -12.58
CA PRO A 174 13.01 14.78 -12.72
C PRO A 174 13.71 13.43 -12.60
N GLY A 175 14.34 12.98 -13.69
CA GLY A 175 15.10 11.73 -13.75
C GLY A 175 14.26 10.47 -14.04
N SER A 176 12.96 10.49 -13.84
CA SER A 176 12.09 9.40 -14.25
C SER A 176 11.98 9.32 -15.77
N MET A 177 12.02 8.10 -16.29
CA MET A 177 11.87 7.80 -17.72
C MET A 177 10.69 6.85 -17.97
N GLY A 178 9.90 6.53 -16.94
CA GLY A 178 8.78 5.60 -17.04
C GLY A 178 9.19 4.21 -17.50
N THR A 179 10.41 3.78 -17.17
CA THR A 179 10.93 2.50 -17.68
C THR A 179 10.33 1.33 -16.93
N GLN A 180 10.34 1.39 -15.60
CA GLN A 180 9.85 0.30 -14.76
C GLN A 180 8.33 0.41 -14.57
N ASP A 181 7.82 1.64 -14.63
CA ASP A 181 6.44 2.01 -14.44
C ASP A 181 5.97 2.92 -15.60
N ASN A 182 5.51 2.34 -16.77
CA ASN A 182 5.41 0.90 -17.01
C ASN A 182 5.92 0.51 -18.42
N GLY A 183 7.06 1.07 -18.82
CA GLY A 183 7.72 0.71 -20.08
C GLY A 183 8.10 -0.78 -20.15
N THR A 184 8.47 -1.39 -18.99
CA THR A 184 8.78 -2.83 -18.90
C THR A 184 7.53 -3.68 -19.14
N GLY A 185 6.41 -3.41 -18.49
CA GLY A 185 5.16 -4.15 -18.71
C GLY A 185 4.65 -4.01 -20.14
N SER A 186 4.68 -2.79 -20.70
CA SER A 186 4.35 -2.56 -22.12
C SER A 186 5.27 -3.37 -23.05
N SER A 187 6.56 -3.47 -22.74
CA SER A 187 7.52 -4.29 -23.51
C SER A 187 7.24 -5.77 -23.38
N VAL A 188 6.87 -6.24 -22.20
CA VAL A 188 6.44 -7.63 -21.95
C VAL A 188 5.23 -7.98 -22.80
N MET A 189 4.24 -7.10 -22.91
CA MET A 189 3.06 -7.33 -23.77
C MET A 189 3.41 -7.40 -25.25
N LEU A 190 4.29 -6.52 -25.73
CA LEU A 190 4.77 -6.55 -27.11
C LEU A 190 5.56 -7.82 -27.41
N GLU A 191 6.42 -8.24 -26.49
CA GLU A 191 7.23 -9.46 -26.65
C GLU A 191 6.36 -10.73 -26.57
N ALA A 192 5.37 -10.78 -25.66
CA ALA A 192 4.41 -11.88 -25.60
C ALA A 192 3.64 -12.03 -26.95
N ALA A 193 3.19 -10.92 -27.52
CA ALA A 193 2.56 -10.91 -28.83
C ALA A 193 3.52 -11.43 -29.92
N ARG A 194 4.77 -10.97 -29.91
CA ARG A 194 5.80 -11.42 -30.86
C ARG A 194 6.08 -12.92 -30.74
N ILE A 195 6.19 -13.43 -29.49
CA ILE A 195 6.40 -14.88 -29.24
C ILE A 195 5.28 -15.70 -29.84
N LEU A 196 4.02 -15.35 -29.55
CA LEU A 196 2.85 -16.08 -30.04
C LEU A 196 2.75 -16.03 -31.57
N MET A 197 2.97 -14.87 -32.17
CA MET A 197 2.99 -14.72 -33.63
C MET A 197 4.11 -15.51 -34.28
N ALA A 198 5.33 -15.50 -33.71
CA ALA A 198 6.47 -16.25 -34.23
C ALA A 198 6.27 -17.76 -34.11
N ALA A 199 5.58 -18.21 -33.07
CA ALA A 199 5.19 -19.61 -32.89
C ALA A 199 4.08 -20.07 -33.84
N GLY A 200 3.44 -19.14 -34.56
CA GLY A 200 2.36 -19.45 -35.49
C GLY A 200 1.11 -20.03 -34.80
N VAL A 201 0.84 -19.62 -33.55
CA VAL A 201 -0.26 -20.19 -32.77
C VAL A 201 -1.63 -19.89 -33.39
N GLN A 202 -2.55 -20.82 -33.23
CA GLN A 202 -3.95 -20.68 -33.59
C GLN A 202 -4.82 -20.94 -32.35
N PRO A 203 -5.03 -19.93 -31.50
CA PRO A 203 -5.81 -20.12 -30.29
C PRO A 203 -7.28 -20.37 -30.62
N ARG A 204 -7.99 -21.10 -29.75
CA ARG A 204 -9.44 -21.32 -29.91
C ARG A 204 -10.24 -20.06 -29.56
N ARG A 205 -9.77 -19.30 -28.53
CA ARG A 205 -10.29 -17.98 -28.12
C ARG A 205 -9.37 -16.87 -28.57
N THR A 206 -9.89 -15.68 -28.72
CA THR A 206 -9.09 -14.49 -29.01
C THR A 206 -8.15 -14.15 -27.85
N ILE A 207 -6.87 -13.92 -28.16
CA ILE A 207 -5.92 -13.33 -27.23
C ILE A 207 -5.83 -11.84 -27.58
N ARG A 208 -6.20 -10.98 -26.65
CA ARG A 208 -6.22 -9.52 -26.82
C ARG A 208 -5.12 -8.89 -26.02
N PHE A 209 -4.34 -8.02 -26.65
CA PHE A 209 -3.29 -7.22 -26.03
C PHE A 209 -3.81 -5.80 -25.88
N CYS A 210 -3.76 -5.27 -24.67
CA CYS A 210 -4.21 -3.91 -24.37
C CYS A 210 -3.08 -3.12 -23.70
N LEU A 211 -2.76 -1.96 -24.28
CA LEU A 211 -1.93 -0.97 -23.60
C LEU A 211 -2.85 0.18 -23.17
N TRP A 212 -3.01 0.31 -21.85
CA TRP A 212 -3.91 1.28 -21.26
C TRP A 212 -3.28 2.66 -21.20
N THR A 213 -4.09 3.69 -21.15
CA THR A 213 -3.67 5.08 -21.03
C THR A 213 -4.32 5.72 -19.80
N GLY A 214 -3.63 6.66 -19.17
CA GLY A 214 -4.14 7.36 -17.99
C GLY A 214 -4.33 6.44 -16.78
N GLU A 215 -3.52 5.41 -16.64
CA GLU A 215 -3.48 4.55 -15.46
C GLU A 215 -3.09 5.36 -14.24
N GLU A 216 -2.01 6.10 -14.34
CA GLU A 216 -1.40 6.95 -13.32
C GLU A 216 -2.33 8.02 -12.77
N GLN A 217 -3.34 8.41 -13.55
CA GLN A 217 -4.38 9.35 -13.14
C GLN A 217 -5.64 8.63 -12.62
N GLY A 218 -5.57 7.33 -12.39
CA GLY A 218 -6.59 6.51 -11.75
C GLY A 218 -7.36 5.60 -12.69
N LEU A 219 -6.64 4.78 -13.45
CA LEU A 219 -7.12 3.68 -14.27
C LEU A 219 -8.08 4.14 -15.40
N LEU A 220 -7.84 5.32 -15.97
CA LEU A 220 -8.82 5.93 -16.89
C LEU A 220 -9.07 5.07 -18.12
N GLY A 221 -8.01 4.50 -18.70
CA GLY A 221 -8.08 3.71 -19.93
C GLY A 221 -8.79 2.37 -19.73
N SER A 222 -8.38 1.58 -18.75
CA SER A 222 -9.02 0.29 -18.45
C SER A 222 -10.45 0.45 -17.96
N LYS A 223 -10.69 1.46 -17.14
CA LYS A 223 -12.05 1.78 -16.67
C LYS A 223 -12.96 2.17 -17.82
N GLY A 224 -12.50 3.08 -18.69
CA GLY A 224 -13.28 3.47 -19.87
C GLY A 224 -13.57 2.30 -20.81
N TYR A 225 -12.59 1.40 -20.98
CA TYR A 225 -12.75 0.18 -21.76
C TYR A 225 -13.83 -0.74 -21.16
N VAL A 226 -13.71 -1.07 -19.87
CA VAL A 226 -14.63 -1.99 -19.19
C VAL A 226 -16.03 -1.40 -19.05
N ASP A 227 -16.16 -0.09 -18.81
CA ASP A 227 -17.46 0.60 -18.71
C ASP A 227 -18.20 0.70 -20.07
N ALA A 228 -17.48 0.59 -21.18
CA ALA A 228 -18.07 0.58 -22.52
C ALA A 228 -18.60 -0.79 -22.97
N LEU A 229 -18.21 -1.88 -22.26
CA LEU A 229 -18.64 -3.23 -22.58
C LEU A 229 -20.02 -3.53 -21.99
N SER A 230 -20.84 -4.27 -22.74
CA SER A 230 -22.09 -4.86 -22.25
C SER A 230 -21.81 -6.01 -21.26
N GLU A 231 -22.82 -6.38 -20.47
CA GLU A 231 -22.74 -7.55 -19.58
C GLU A 231 -22.44 -8.85 -20.35
N GLU A 232 -22.98 -9.00 -21.57
CA GLU A 232 -22.70 -10.12 -22.45
C GLU A 232 -21.21 -10.15 -22.82
N GLU A 233 -20.64 -9.04 -23.30
CA GLU A 233 -19.22 -8.94 -23.64
C GLU A 233 -18.32 -9.18 -22.42
N LEU A 234 -18.66 -8.63 -21.27
CA LEU A 234 -17.95 -8.89 -20.01
C LEU A 234 -18.00 -10.37 -19.63
N SER A 235 -19.13 -11.06 -19.92
CA SER A 235 -19.27 -12.49 -19.65
C SER A 235 -18.36 -13.37 -20.50
N LEU A 236 -17.94 -12.90 -21.66
CA LEU A 236 -17.09 -13.60 -22.62
C LEU A 236 -15.58 -13.41 -22.36
N ILE A 237 -15.18 -12.51 -21.45
CA ILE A 237 -13.77 -12.36 -21.07
C ILE A 237 -13.41 -13.45 -20.06
N SER A 238 -12.54 -14.38 -20.43
CA SER A 238 -12.07 -15.45 -19.54
C SER A 238 -11.23 -14.92 -18.38
N ALA A 239 -10.24 -14.09 -18.69
CA ALA A 239 -9.36 -13.46 -17.73
C ALA A 239 -8.70 -12.22 -18.33
N ALA A 240 -8.31 -11.27 -17.47
CA ALA A 240 -7.49 -10.12 -17.82
C ALA A 240 -6.25 -10.09 -16.93
N PHE A 241 -5.06 -10.16 -17.52
CA PHE A 241 -3.77 -10.12 -16.84
C PHE A 241 -3.13 -8.76 -17.03
N VAL A 242 -2.58 -8.22 -15.96
CA VAL A 242 -1.90 -6.92 -15.93
C VAL A 242 -0.46 -7.13 -15.47
N ASP A 243 0.49 -6.64 -16.28
CA ASP A 243 1.90 -6.54 -15.95
C ASP A 243 2.24 -5.08 -15.65
N ASP A 244 2.48 -4.79 -14.38
CA ASP A 244 2.68 -3.44 -13.86
C ASP A 244 3.55 -3.49 -12.59
N GLY A 245 4.52 -4.35 -12.59
CA GLY A 245 5.41 -4.61 -11.44
C GLY A 245 6.85 -4.23 -11.70
N GLY A 246 7.09 -3.42 -12.72
CA GLY A 246 8.42 -2.99 -13.08
C GLY A 246 9.27 -4.11 -13.64
N THR A 247 10.54 -4.12 -13.28
CA THR A 247 11.52 -5.07 -13.77
C THR A 247 11.60 -6.37 -12.94
N ASN A 248 10.57 -6.66 -12.20
CA ASN A 248 10.44 -7.92 -11.47
C ASN A 248 9.93 -9.03 -12.41
N TYR A 249 10.07 -10.28 -11.99
CA TYR A 249 9.51 -11.40 -12.73
C TYR A 249 8.13 -11.79 -12.20
N GLN A 250 7.30 -12.39 -13.03
CA GLN A 250 5.96 -12.84 -12.70
C GLN A 250 6.02 -14.06 -11.76
N GLY A 251 5.80 -13.82 -10.47
CA GLY A 251 5.96 -14.78 -9.38
C GLY A 251 4.67 -15.44 -8.89
N GLY A 252 3.56 -15.35 -9.63
CA GLY A 252 2.29 -15.98 -9.31
C GLY A 252 1.09 -15.03 -9.44
N LEU A 253 -0.08 -15.53 -9.08
CA LEU A 253 -1.36 -14.82 -9.15
C LEU A 253 -2.12 -14.92 -7.83
N VAL A 254 -2.97 -13.94 -7.53
CA VAL A 254 -3.98 -14.04 -6.46
C VAL A 254 -5.27 -14.53 -7.10
N CYS A 255 -5.78 -15.68 -6.67
CA CYS A 255 -6.97 -16.31 -7.23
C CYS A 255 -7.88 -16.89 -6.13
N ILE A 256 -9.06 -17.36 -6.50
CA ILE A 256 -9.92 -18.20 -5.65
C ILE A 256 -9.68 -19.68 -5.96
N GLU A 257 -10.10 -20.55 -5.04
CA GLU A 257 -9.81 -21.99 -5.13
C GLU A 257 -10.33 -22.64 -6.41
N SER A 258 -11.49 -22.21 -6.92
CA SER A 258 -12.07 -22.75 -8.16
C SER A 258 -11.25 -22.42 -9.42
N MET A 259 -10.42 -21.39 -9.39
CA MET A 259 -9.56 -20.98 -10.52
C MET A 259 -8.21 -21.72 -10.52
N LEU A 260 -7.75 -22.15 -9.34
CA LEU A 260 -6.39 -22.63 -9.13
C LEU A 260 -5.98 -23.77 -10.10
N PRO A 261 -6.77 -24.85 -10.31
CA PRO A 261 -6.34 -25.95 -11.17
C PRO A 261 -6.09 -25.53 -12.62
N MET A 262 -6.94 -24.62 -13.14
CA MET A 262 -6.80 -24.13 -14.51
C MET A 262 -5.60 -23.19 -14.65
N LEU A 263 -5.39 -22.32 -13.65
CA LEU A 263 -4.23 -21.41 -13.62
C LEU A 263 -2.92 -22.16 -13.47
N GLU A 264 -2.85 -23.17 -12.60
CA GLU A 264 -1.65 -24.01 -12.46
C GLU A 264 -1.32 -24.74 -13.75
N THR A 265 -2.33 -25.28 -14.43
CA THR A 265 -2.16 -25.90 -15.75
C THR A 265 -1.68 -24.88 -16.79
N ALA A 266 -2.24 -23.68 -16.79
CA ALA A 266 -1.91 -22.66 -17.78
C ALA A 266 -0.49 -22.09 -17.57
N ILE A 267 -0.05 -21.91 -16.34
CA ILE A 267 1.26 -21.36 -15.99
C ILE A 267 2.36 -22.45 -15.99
N GLY A 268 1.99 -23.69 -15.74
CA GLY A 268 2.93 -24.81 -15.50
C GLY A 268 4.12 -24.90 -16.45
N PRO A 269 3.94 -24.85 -17.79
CA PRO A 269 5.07 -24.90 -18.72
C PRO A 269 6.07 -23.74 -18.56
N ALA A 270 5.62 -22.56 -18.14
CA ALA A 270 6.50 -21.44 -17.85
C ALA A 270 7.29 -21.67 -16.56
N VAL A 271 6.68 -22.26 -15.54
CA VAL A 271 7.37 -22.66 -14.29
C VAL A 271 8.49 -23.67 -14.59
N GLU A 272 8.20 -24.65 -15.43
CA GLU A 272 9.21 -25.65 -15.85
C GLU A 272 10.35 -25.03 -16.65
N ALA A 273 10.08 -24.01 -17.45
CA ALA A 273 11.10 -23.32 -18.25
C ALA A 273 12.04 -22.41 -17.43
N PHE A 274 11.58 -21.95 -16.27
CA PHE A 274 12.33 -21.03 -15.37
C PHE A 274 12.40 -21.57 -13.94
N PRO A 275 13.02 -22.72 -13.69
CA PRO A 275 12.99 -23.40 -12.40
C PRO A 275 13.68 -22.62 -11.26
N GLU A 276 14.54 -21.67 -11.60
CA GLU A 276 15.22 -20.80 -10.62
C GLU A 276 14.29 -19.68 -10.09
N LEU A 277 13.19 -19.40 -10.80
CA LEU A 277 12.29 -18.30 -10.47
C LEU A 277 10.98 -18.86 -9.89
N GLU A 278 10.80 -18.67 -8.59
CA GLU A 278 9.66 -19.23 -7.88
C GLU A 278 8.34 -18.56 -8.30
N VAL A 279 7.38 -19.36 -8.77
CA VAL A 279 6.03 -18.92 -9.11
C VAL A 279 5.03 -19.61 -8.17
N LEU A 280 4.37 -18.82 -7.32
CA LEU A 280 3.41 -19.31 -6.32
C LEU A 280 2.10 -18.53 -6.40
N ASN A 281 1.02 -19.23 -6.78
CA ASN A 281 -0.31 -18.67 -6.70
C ASN A 281 -0.78 -18.56 -5.25
N VAL A 282 -1.51 -17.49 -4.95
CA VAL A 282 -2.07 -17.21 -3.63
C VAL A 282 -3.57 -17.36 -3.69
N VAL A 283 -4.11 -18.38 -3.03
CA VAL A 283 -5.55 -18.63 -2.96
C VAL A 283 -6.17 -17.73 -1.89
N ARG A 284 -7.30 -17.11 -2.21
CA ARG A 284 -8.14 -16.30 -1.31
C ARG A 284 -9.59 -16.74 -1.40
N ASP A 285 -10.38 -16.36 -0.39
CA ASP A 285 -11.82 -16.64 -0.35
C ASP A 285 -12.60 -15.86 -1.43
N ALA A 286 -12.08 -14.70 -1.84
CA ALA A 286 -12.70 -13.82 -2.83
C ALA A 286 -11.64 -13.12 -3.69
N MET A 287 -12.01 -12.76 -4.92
CA MET A 287 -11.18 -11.90 -5.78
C MET A 287 -11.10 -10.48 -5.23
N PRO A 288 -9.94 -9.81 -5.36
CA PRO A 288 -9.82 -8.40 -4.97
C PRO A 288 -10.83 -7.53 -5.73
N ARG A 289 -11.56 -6.67 -5.01
CA ARG A 289 -12.53 -5.71 -5.63
C ARG A 289 -11.90 -4.40 -6.04
N GLY A 290 -10.76 -4.10 -5.48
CA GLY A 290 -9.97 -2.90 -5.76
C GLY A 290 -8.53 -3.29 -6.06
N GLY A 291 -7.73 -2.29 -6.32
CA GLY A 291 -6.31 -2.45 -6.60
C GLY A 291 -5.74 -1.14 -7.08
N ALA A 292 -4.42 -1.06 -7.09
CA ALA A 292 -3.69 0.12 -7.52
C ALA A 292 -3.32 0.05 -9.01
N SER A 293 -3.84 -0.93 -9.79
CA SER A 293 -3.59 -1.06 -11.21
C SER A 293 -4.82 -1.56 -11.98
N ASP A 294 -4.75 -1.65 -13.30
CA ASP A 294 -5.83 -1.85 -14.27
C ASP A 294 -6.68 -3.12 -14.06
N HIS A 295 -6.13 -4.17 -13.41
CA HIS A 295 -6.90 -5.37 -13.05
C HIS A 295 -8.13 -5.06 -12.19
N ALA A 296 -8.06 -3.98 -11.40
CA ALA A 296 -9.16 -3.57 -10.55
C ALA A 296 -10.41 -3.14 -11.34
N SER A 297 -10.24 -2.61 -12.56
CA SER A 297 -11.35 -2.24 -13.45
C SER A 297 -12.17 -3.47 -13.83
N PHE A 298 -11.52 -4.58 -14.13
CA PHE A 298 -12.16 -5.86 -14.46
C PHE A 298 -12.81 -6.50 -13.22
N ASN A 299 -12.10 -6.56 -12.12
CA ASN A 299 -12.60 -7.16 -10.87
C ASN A 299 -13.86 -6.48 -10.35
N ARG A 300 -14.01 -5.15 -10.50
CA ARG A 300 -15.24 -4.42 -10.14
C ARG A 300 -16.45 -4.90 -10.89
N LYS A 301 -16.28 -5.37 -12.13
CA LYS A 301 -17.35 -5.89 -12.99
C LYS A 301 -17.49 -7.43 -12.93
N GLY A 302 -16.81 -8.09 -12.00
CA GLY A 302 -16.87 -9.54 -11.84
C GLY A 302 -16.12 -10.34 -12.91
N VAL A 303 -15.30 -9.70 -13.72
CA VAL A 303 -14.37 -10.35 -14.64
C VAL A 303 -13.09 -10.70 -13.87
N PRO A 304 -12.55 -11.93 -13.99
CA PRO A 304 -11.28 -12.29 -13.34
C PRO A 304 -10.15 -11.40 -13.84
N GLY A 305 -9.74 -10.43 -13.02
CA GLY A 305 -8.64 -9.51 -13.26
C GLY A 305 -7.46 -9.85 -12.36
N PHE A 306 -6.29 -10.03 -12.95
CA PHE A 306 -5.08 -10.45 -12.25
C PHE A 306 -3.98 -9.41 -12.40
N PHE A 307 -3.41 -9.05 -11.28
CA PHE A 307 -2.12 -8.39 -11.19
C PHE A 307 -1.09 -9.47 -10.87
N TRP A 308 -0.03 -9.56 -11.65
CA TRP A 308 1.03 -10.52 -11.36
C TRP A 308 1.69 -10.19 -10.03
N ILE A 309 1.92 -11.21 -9.20
CA ILE A 309 2.75 -11.08 -8.00
C ILE A 309 4.18 -10.88 -8.47
N GLU A 310 4.67 -9.67 -8.34
CA GLU A 310 5.98 -9.30 -8.82
C GLU A 310 7.05 -9.72 -7.81
N LYS A 311 8.03 -10.48 -8.29
CA LYS A 311 9.18 -10.94 -7.50
C LYS A 311 10.48 -10.56 -8.18
N GLY A 312 11.51 -10.32 -7.39
CA GLY A 312 12.84 -9.98 -7.90
C GLY A 312 13.50 -8.86 -7.09
N LYS A 313 14.65 -8.44 -7.55
CA LYS A 313 15.46 -7.43 -6.87
C LYS A 313 15.51 -6.07 -7.58
N GLY A 314 14.66 -5.85 -8.59
CA GLY A 314 14.57 -4.58 -9.28
C GLY A 314 15.86 -4.14 -10.00
N GLY A 315 16.68 -5.10 -10.43
CA GLY A 315 17.90 -4.84 -11.20
C GLY A 315 19.13 -4.40 -10.40
N LEU A 316 19.01 -4.25 -9.08
CA LEU A 316 20.12 -3.98 -8.18
C LEU A 316 20.07 -4.92 -6.97
N GLU A 317 21.24 -5.39 -6.53
CA GLU A 317 21.35 -6.32 -5.40
C GLU A 317 20.74 -5.79 -4.09
N ASP A 318 20.83 -4.47 -3.88
CA ASP A 318 20.43 -3.78 -2.65
C ASP A 318 19.19 -2.89 -2.80
N LYS A 319 18.51 -2.91 -3.97
CA LYS A 319 17.34 -2.05 -4.23
C LYS A 319 16.12 -2.90 -4.58
N ASN A 320 14.99 -2.47 -4.07
CA ASN A 320 13.68 -3.04 -4.39
C ASN A 320 12.89 -2.11 -5.32
N TYR A 321 11.72 -2.55 -5.75
CA TYR A 321 10.84 -1.75 -6.59
C TYR A 321 10.48 -0.39 -5.97
N GLY A 322 10.31 -0.31 -4.63
CA GLY A 322 10.04 0.95 -3.93
C GLY A 322 11.15 2.01 -4.01
N PHE A 323 12.37 1.63 -4.40
CA PHE A 323 13.43 2.59 -4.72
C PHE A 323 13.24 3.22 -6.11
N ILE A 324 12.54 2.54 -7.00
CA ILE A 324 12.39 2.88 -8.42
C ILE A 324 11.02 3.52 -8.68
N HIS A 325 9.96 2.86 -8.21
CA HIS A 325 8.57 3.21 -8.45
C HIS A 325 8.26 4.66 -8.10
N HIS A 326 7.78 5.42 -9.07
CA HIS A 326 7.45 6.84 -8.96
C HIS A 326 8.62 7.72 -8.46
N THR A 327 9.86 7.37 -8.78
CA THR A 327 11.02 8.14 -8.35
C THR A 327 11.93 8.53 -9.50
N GLN A 328 12.91 9.42 -9.22
CA GLN A 328 13.97 9.79 -10.18
C GLN A 328 14.82 8.60 -10.66
N HIS A 329 14.64 7.42 -10.09
CA HIS A 329 15.37 6.20 -10.44
C HIS A 329 14.63 5.29 -11.41
N ASP A 330 13.44 5.66 -11.84
CA ASP A 330 12.70 4.91 -12.85
C ASP A 330 13.33 5.07 -14.23
N THR A 331 14.39 4.32 -14.46
CA THR A 331 15.27 4.43 -15.63
C THR A 331 15.66 3.03 -16.16
N PRO A 332 16.09 2.91 -17.44
CA PRO A 332 16.52 1.64 -18.03
C PRO A 332 17.65 0.92 -17.30
N ARG A 333 18.39 1.64 -16.45
CA ARG A 333 19.50 1.07 -15.67
C ARG A 333 19.06 -0.11 -14.78
N TYR A 334 17.81 -0.09 -14.33
CA TYR A 334 17.28 -1.09 -13.41
C TYR A 334 16.48 -2.20 -14.09
N ALA A 335 16.39 -2.18 -15.42
CA ALA A 335 15.77 -3.25 -16.19
C ALA A 335 16.61 -4.52 -16.16
N VAL A 336 15.98 -5.65 -15.75
CA VAL A 336 16.62 -6.98 -15.70
C VAL A 336 16.10 -7.83 -16.85
N LYS A 337 16.94 -8.05 -17.84
CA LYS A 337 16.57 -8.77 -19.06
C LYS A 337 15.97 -10.15 -18.79
N GLU A 338 16.56 -10.90 -17.87
CA GLU A 338 16.16 -12.27 -17.53
C GLU A 338 14.73 -12.30 -16.96
N TYR A 339 14.37 -11.29 -16.15
CA TYR A 339 13.02 -11.16 -15.61
C TYR A 339 12.01 -10.82 -16.70
N LEU A 340 12.34 -9.88 -17.59
CA LEU A 340 11.46 -9.51 -18.71
C LEU A 340 11.24 -10.68 -19.67
N VAL A 341 12.26 -11.50 -19.90
CA VAL A 341 12.15 -12.73 -20.72
C VAL A 341 11.19 -13.72 -20.04
N GLN A 342 11.34 -13.93 -18.74
CA GLN A 342 10.41 -14.80 -17.99
C GLN A 342 8.99 -14.25 -18.04
N SER A 343 8.78 -12.97 -17.75
CA SER A 343 7.45 -12.34 -17.73
C SER A 343 6.77 -12.43 -19.10
N ALA A 344 7.47 -12.11 -20.18
CA ALA A 344 6.92 -12.22 -21.54
C ALA A 344 6.56 -13.66 -21.91
N THR A 345 7.41 -14.63 -21.53
CA THR A 345 7.15 -16.04 -21.77
C THR A 345 5.97 -16.54 -20.93
N THR A 346 5.93 -16.20 -19.65
CA THR A 346 4.84 -16.60 -18.74
C THR A 346 3.50 -16.01 -19.19
N SER A 347 3.47 -14.74 -19.57
CA SER A 347 2.28 -14.10 -20.13
C SER A 347 1.80 -14.80 -21.40
N ALA A 348 2.70 -15.04 -22.36
CA ALA A 348 2.37 -15.69 -23.62
C ALA A 348 1.82 -17.12 -23.41
N VAL A 349 2.52 -17.93 -22.61
CA VAL A 349 2.14 -19.32 -22.33
C VAL A 349 0.83 -19.40 -21.57
N THR A 350 0.65 -18.58 -20.54
CA THR A 350 -0.58 -18.55 -19.73
C THR A 350 -1.79 -18.15 -20.58
N ALA A 351 -1.68 -17.08 -21.36
CA ALA A 351 -2.77 -16.64 -22.21
C ALA A 351 -3.12 -17.68 -23.30
N TYR A 352 -2.10 -18.29 -23.91
CA TYR A 352 -2.34 -19.32 -24.92
C TYR A 352 -3.05 -20.55 -24.31
N ASN A 353 -2.58 -21.06 -23.19
CA ASN A 353 -3.17 -22.22 -22.54
C ASN A 353 -4.62 -21.95 -22.09
N LEU A 354 -4.92 -20.78 -21.55
CA LEU A 354 -6.29 -20.39 -21.24
C LEU A 354 -7.15 -20.21 -22.49
N ALA A 355 -6.57 -19.69 -23.58
CA ALA A 355 -7.27 -19.58 -24.85
C ALA A 355 -7.55 -20.93 -25.50
N MET A 356 -6.78 -21.97 -25.19
CA MET A 356 -6.95 -23.36 -25.64
C MET A 356 -7.83 -24.20 -24.71
N ALA A 357 -8.12 -23.76 -23.50
CA ALA A 357 -8.92 -24.50 -22.51
C ALA A 357 -10.32 -24.83 -23.04
N ASP A 358 -10.95 -25.90 -22.56
CA ASP A 358 -12.31 -26.27 -22.98
C ASP A 358 -13.36 -25.30 -22.43
N GLU A 359 -13.14 -24.73 -21.25
CA GLU A 359 -14.04 -23.81 -20.57
C GLU A 359 -13.38 -22.46 -20.30
N LEU A 360 -14.18 -21.43 -20.01
CA LEU A 360 -13.68 -20.16 -19.48
C LEU A 360 -13.16 -20.37 -18.07
N LEU A 361 -12.23 -19.53 -17.64
CA LEU A 361 -11.76 -19.54 -16.25
C LEU A 361 -12.96 -19.36 -15.30
N PRO A 362 -13.12 -20.20 -14.27
CA PRO A 362 -14.19 -20.04 -13.28
C PRO A 362 -14.22 -18.62 -12.70
N ARG A 363 -15.43 -18.14 -12.42
CA ARG A 363 -15.64 -16.83 -11.83
C ARG A 363 -16.06 -16.95 -10.38
N GLU A 364 -15.80 -15.94 -9.61
CA GLU A 364 -16.41 -15.78 -8.30
C GLU A 364 -17.92 -15.62 -8.47
N VAL A 365 -18.68 -16.47 -7.75
CA VAL A 365 -20.13 -16.34 -7.68
C VAL A 365 -20.46 -15.26 -6.63
N ARG A 366 -21.15 -14.21 -7.08
CA ARG A 366 -21.62 -13.10 -6.23
C ARG A 366 -23.12 -13.20 -6.05
N GLU A 367 -23.63 -12.92 -4.85
CA GLU A 367 -25.07 -12.80 -4.63
C GLU A 367 -25.60 -11.47 -5.19
N GLU A 368 -26.83 -11.49 -5.74
CA GLU A 368 -27.48 -10.27 -6.25
C GLU A 368 -27.64 -9.24 -5.12
N GLY A 369 -27.07 -8.05 -5.31
CA GLY A 369 -27.08 -6.96 -4.33
C GLY A 369 -25.72 -6.63 -3.70
N GLU A 370 -24.67 -7.37 -3.99
CA GLU A 370 -23.29 -7.12 -3.52
C GLU A 370 -22.51 -6.08 -4.33
N ASP A 371 -23.17 -5.31 -5.20
CA ASP A 371 -22.54 -4.26 -6.02
C ASP A 371 -22.16 -2.96 -5.26
N ALA A 372 -22.62 -2.81 -4.03
CA ALA A 372 -21.91 -1.92 -3.11
C ALA A 372 -20.55 -2.58 -2.84
N ALA A 373 -19.45 -1.89 -3.12
CA ALA A 373 -18.09 -2.37 -2.82
C ALA A 373 -18.14 -3.08 -1.47
N PRO A 374 -17.94 -4.41 -1.41
CA PRO A 374 -18.04 -5.09 -0.14
C PRO A 374 -17.02 -4.40 0.74
N LYS A 375 -17.50 -3.77 1.82
CA LYS A 375 -16.63 -3.46 2.95
C LYS A 375 -15.88 -4.75 3.19
N PRO A 376 -14.55 -4.77 3.25
CA PRO A 376 -13.82 -5.99 3.50
C PRO A 376 -14.45 -6.61 4.75
N ALA A 377 -15.10 -7.77 4.58
CA ALA A 377 -15.60 -8.49 5.73
C ALA A 377 -14.40 -8.62 6.65
N PRO A 378 -14.51 -8.27 7.92
CA PRO A 378 -13.41 -8.45 8.84
C PRO A 378 -13.00 -9.92 8.68
N SER A 379 -11.74 -10.14 8.30
CA SER A 379 -11.25 -11.50 8.10
C SER A 379 -11.51 -12.23 9.41
N LYS A 380 -12.38 -13.26 9.37
CA LYS A 380 -12.75 -13.97 10.58
C LYS A 380 -11.47 -14.47 11.22
N THR A 381 -11.12 -13.88 12.35
CA THR A 381 -9.99 -14.35 13.13
C THR A 381 -10.43 -15.58 13.93
N ILE A 382 -9.58 -16.58 13.96
CA ILE A 382 -9.78 -17.82 14.70
C ILE A 382 -8.66 -18.02 15.71
N ALA A 383 -8.94 -18.78 16.77
CA ALA A 383 -7.88 -19.20 17.66
C ALA A 383 -6.98 -20.21 16.92
N GLY A 384 -5.73 -19.82 16.66
CA GLY A 384 -4.72 -20.66 16.02
C GLY A 384 -3.49 -20.86 16.90
N PRO A 385 -2.55 -21.73 16.50
CA PRO A 385 -1.36 -22.05 17.30
C PRO A 385 -0.51 -20.84 17.68
N MET A 386 -0.49 -19.80 16.83
CA MET A 386 0.26 -18.56 17.06
C MET A 386 -0.56 -17.49 17.77
N THR A 387 -1.90 -17.58 17.81
CA THR A 387 -2.76 -16.54 18.40
C THR A 387 -2.37 -16.23 19.83
N GLY A 388 -2.18 -14.93 20.13
CA GLY A 388 -1.85 -14.42 21.45
C GLY A 388 -0.62 -13.54 21.45
N ILE A 389 -0.14 -13.22 22.64
CA ILE A 389 1.01 -12.36 22.84
C ILE A 389 2.23 -13.19 23.21
N TRP A 390 3.33 -12.85 22.58
CA TRP A 390 4.62 -13.52 22.75
C TRP A 390 5.64 -12.50 23.26
N ASP A 391 6.24 -12.77 24.41
CA ASP A 391 7.39 -12.02 24.89
C ASP A 391 8.63 -12.54 24.18
N VAL A 392 9.29 -11.68 23.43
CA VAL A 392 10.46 -12.04 22.65
C VAL A 392 11.66 -11.16 22.99
N ASP A 393 12.83 -11.76 22.99
CA ASP A 393 14.12 -11.09 23.01
C ASP A 393 14.65 -11.05 21.57
N MET A 394 14.77 -9.86 21.00
CA MET A 394 15.24 -9.63 19.63
C MET A 394 16.70 -9.19 19.64
N MET A 395 17.51 -9.83 18.83
CA MET A 395 18.93 -9.48 18.60
C MET A 395 19.04 -8.82 17.22
N LEU A 396 19.23 -7.51 17.18
CA LEU A 396 19.31 -6.72 15.95
C LEU A 396 20.77 -6.36 15.67
N GLY A 397 21.52 -7.32 15.11
CA GLY A 397 22.94 -7.22 14.80
C GLY A 397 23.83 -8.05 15.72
N GLU A 398 25.05 -8.27 15.29
CA GLU A 398 26.05 -9.06 16.02
C GLU A 398 26.57 -8.28 17.23
N GLY A 399 26.43 -8.83 18.44
CA GLY A 399 26.86 -8.19 19.69
C GLY A 399 25.93 -7.11 20.25
N ALA A 400 24.71 -6.96 19.68
CA ALA A 400 23.72 -6.04 20.20
C ALA A 400 23.10 -6.54 21.51
N GLU A 401 22.72 -5.62 22.41
CA GLU A 401 21.92 -5.96 23.59
C GLU A 401 20.52 -6.41 23.17
N PRO A 402 19.92 -7.42 23.84
CA PRO A 402 18.60 -7.91 23.52
C PRO A 402 17.52 -6.82 23.64
N LEU A 403 16.82 -6.54 22.55
CA LEU A 403 15.65 -5.68 22.54
C LEU A 403 14.42 -6.49 22.96
N LYS A 404 13.77 -6.10 24.06
CA LYS A 404 12.51 -6.69 24.51
C LYS A 404 11.37 -6.23 23.60
N ALA A 405 10.60 -7.18 23.07
CA ALA A 405 9.42 -6.89 22.27
C ALA A 405 8.25 -7.81 22.61
N HIS A 406 7.05 -7.36 22.28
CA HIS A 406 5.83 -8.13 22.37
C HIS A 406 5.29 -8.34 20.96
N LEU A 407 5.20 -9.59 20.50
CA LEU A 407 4.55 -9.95 19.24
C LEU A 407 3.12 -10.36 19.53
N THR A 408 2.16 -9.67 18.96
CA THR A 408 0.76 -10.07 19.00
C THR A 408 0.39 -10.70 17.67
N PHE A 409 -0.07 -11.94 17.69
CA PHE A 409 -0.48 -12.66 16.49
C PHE A 409 -1.98 -13.00 16.50
N GLU A 410 -2.61 -12.83 15.35
CA GLU A 410 -4.00 -13.18 15.07
C GLU A 410 -4.05 -14.12 13.87
N HIS A 411 -4.74 -15.25 14.01
CA HIS A 411 -4.98 -16.17 12.90
C HIS A 411 -6.24 -15.81 12.15
N TYR A 412 -6.22 -16.02 10.85
CA TYR A 412 -7.37 -15.84 9.96
C TYR A 412 -7.91 -17.19 9.50
N VAL A 413 -9.21 -17.25 9.23
CA VAL A 413 -9.81 -18.37 8.50
C VAL A 413 -9.12 -18.48 7.15
N GLY A 414 -8.55 -19.65 6.83
CA GLY A 414 -7.72 -19.84 5.63
C GLY A 414 -6.23 -20.05 5.91
N GLY A 415 -5.81 -20.02 7.21
CA GLY A 415 -4.45 -20.44 7.63
C GLY A 415 -3.39 -19.36 7.65
N GLY A 416 -3.71 -18.14 7.26
CA GLY A 416 -2.83 -16.98 7.40
C GLY A 416 -2.88 -16.39 8.81
N PHE A 417 -1.91 -15.55 9.16
CA PHE A 417 -1.94 -14.74 10.37
C PHE A 417 -1.32 -13.36 10.13
N GLY A 418 -1.68 -12.40 10.97
CA GLY A 418 -1.09 -11.07 11.03
C GLY A 418 -0.88 -10.64 12.48
N GLY A 419 -0.57 -9.37 12.68
CA GLY A 419 -0.38 -8.86 14.03
C GLY A 419 0.51 -7.63 14.11
N VAL A 420 1.06 -7.40 15.30
CA VAL A 420 1.96 -6.28 15.58
C VAL A 420 3.12 -6.69 16.48
N SER A 421 4.26 -6.07 16.29
CA SER A 421 5.41 -6.11 17.20
C SER A 421 5.53 -4.77 17.90
N GLN A 422 5.59 -4.78 19.24
CA GLN A 422 5.76 -3.59 20.06
C GLN A 422 7.07 -3.68 20.85
N SER A 423 7.90 -2.66 20.75
CA SER A 423 9.18 -2.58 21.47
C SER A 423 9.49 -1.14 21.87
N ALA A 424 10.61 -0.92 22.54
CA ALA A 424 11.11 0.43 22.83
C ALA A 424 11.43 1.25 21.56
N MET A 425 11.64 0.60 20.41
CA MET A 425 11.87 1.25 19.12
C MET A 425 10.57 1.67 18.41
N GLY A 426 9.40 1.31 18.96
CA GLY A 426 8.10 1.62 18.39
C GLY A 426 7.32 0.37 18.02
N GLU A 427 6.32 0.57 17.16
CA GLU A 427 5.43 -0.46 16.67
C GLU A 427 5.76 -0.82 15.23
N VAL A 428 5.74 -2.13 14.94
CA VAL A 428 5.98 -2.70 13.61
C VAL A 428 4.80 -3.59 13.26
N LYS A 429 4.16 -3.34 12.13
CA LYS A 429 3.01 -4.11 11.67
C LYS A 429 3.46 -5.41 11.01
N ILE A 430 2.88 -6.53 11.44
CA ILE A 430 3.00 -7.83 10.78
C ILE A 430 1.86 -7.94 9.76
N ILE A 431 2.21 -7.84 8.47
CA ILE A 431 1.22 -7.66 7.39
C ILE A 431 0.60 -8.99 6.99
N LYS A 432 1.43 -10.02 6.86
CA LYS A 432 1.02 -11.33 6.33
C LYS A 432 1.96 -12.41 6.86
N GLY A 433 1.36 -13.42 7.48
CA GLY A 433 2.08 -14.59 7.96
C GLY A 433 1.45 -15.89 7.49
N HIS A 434 2.28 -16.91 7.38
CA HIS A 434 1.87 -18.29 7.15
C HIS A 434 2.49 -19.20 8.19
N PHE A 435 1.74 -20.16 8.72
CA PHE A 435 2.20 -21.12 9.71
C PHE A 435 1.75 -22.53 9.35
N ASN A 436 2.69 -23.45 9.31
CA ASN A 436 2.41 -24.87 9.11
C ASN A 436 2.35 -25.59 10.47
N PRO A 437 1.16 -25.97 10.96
CA PRO A 437 1.04 -26.61 12.28
C PRO A 437 1.64 -28.02 12.35
N LYS A 438 1.92 -28.67 11.21
CA LYS A 438 2.53 -30.01 11.18
C LYS A 438 4.04 -29.94 11.37
N THR A 439 4.71 -28.94 10.80
CA THR A 439 6.17 -28.77 10.91
C THR A 439 6.57 -27.81 12.03
N GLY A 440 5.64 -26.96 12.46
CA GLY A 440 5.89 -25.88 13.41
C GLY A 440 6.64 -24.70 12.77
N GLU A 441 6.76 -24.66 11.47
CA GLU A 441 7.47 -23.61 10.74
C GLU A 441 6.51 -22.55 10.23
N GLY A 442 7.00 -21.31 10.18
CA GLY A 442 6.22 -20.20 9.67
C GLY A 442 7.08 -19.05 9.14
N THR A 443 6.43 -18.20 8.39
CA THR A 443 7.01 -16.97 7.84
C THR A 443 6.03 -15.83 8.04
N PHE A 444 6.52 -14.61 8.16
CA PHE A 444 5.68 -13.42 8.05
C PHE A 444 6.44 -12.25 7.40
N ALA A 445 5.70 -11.36 6.78
CA ALA A 445 6.19 -10.07 6.32
C ALA A 445 5.84 -8.99 7.36
N PHE A 446 6.69 -8.01 7.53
CA PHE A 446 6.46 -6.87 8.41
C PHE A 446 6.89 -5.57 7.74
N ALA A 447 6.26 -4.44 8.14
CA ALA A 447 6.58 -3.12 7.64
C ALA A 447 7.10 -2.22 8.76
N MET A 448 8.23 -1.59 8.51
CA MET A 448 8.87 -0.63 9.42
C MET A 448 9.34 0.58 8.62
N ASP A 449 8.80 1.77 8.94
CA ASP A 449 9.19 3.06 8.34
C ASP A 449 9.22 3.10 6.79
N GLY A 450 8.30 2.33 6.15
CA GLY A 450 8.19 2.28 4.69
C GLY A 450 9.10 1.26 4.02
N ALA A 451 9.85 0.46 4.80
CA ALA A 451 10.57 -0.71 4.32
C ALA A 451 9.83 -1.98 4.75
N GLU A 452 9.82 -2.98 3.88
CA GLU A 452 9.30 -4.30 4.20
C GLU A 452 10.46 -5.25 4.54
N GLY A 453 10.24 -6.04 5.59
CA GLY A 453 11.11 -7.14 5.98
C GLY A 453 10.32 -8.44 6.03
N THR A 454 11.04 -9.54 6.13
CA THR A 454 10.45 -10.86 6.32
C THR A 454 11.03 -11.56 7.54
N SER A 455 10.29 -12.51 8.07
CA SER A 455 10.77 -13.38 9.14
C SER A 455 10.50 -14.84 8.78
N ARG A 456 11.45 -15.70 9.15
CA ARG A 456 11.24 -17.16 9.20
C ARG A 456 11.35 -17.60 10.65
N PHE A 457 10.44 -18.44 11.10
CA PHE A 457 10.46 -18.90 12.48
C PHE A 457 10.04 -20.36 12.63
N ARG A 458 10.34 -20.91 13.78
CA ARG A 458 9.87 -22.23 14.21
C ARG A 458 9.27 -22.15 15.61
N LEU A 459 8.08 -22.74 15.74
CA LEU A 459 7.42 -22.95 17.04
C LEU A 459 7.65 -24.39 17.48
N ALA A 460 8.32 -24.57 18.60
CA ALA A 460 8.55 -25.87 19.23
C ALA A 460 8.53 -25.72 20.75
N ASP A 461 7.93 -26.67 21.47
CA ASP A 461 7.89 -26.70 22.93
C ASP A 461 7.41 -25.39 23.59
N GLY A 462 6.42 -24.72 22.96
CA GLY A 462 5.88 -23.45 23.44
C GLY A 462 6.83 -22.25 23.31
N GLN A 463 7.92 -22.41 22.57
CA GLN A 463 8.88 -21.33 22.26
C GLN A 463 8.87 -21.02 20.77
N VAL A 464 8.92 -19.75 20.42
CA VAL A 464 9.16 -19.27 19.07
C VAL A 464 10.63 -18.89 18.93
N LYS A 465 11.28 -19.33 17.85
CA LYS A 465 12.60 -18.89 17.43
C LYS A 465 12.55 -18.48 15.98
N GLY A 466 13.08 -17.31 15.65
CA GLY A 466 13.04 -16.82 14.28
C GLY A 466 14.21 -15.93 13.92
N GLU A 467 14.31 -15.68 12.63
CA GLU A 467 15.28 -14.78 12.02
C GLU A 467 14.51 -13.66 11.30
N LEU A 468 15.08 -12.48 11.28
CA LEU A 468 14.58 -11.30 10.62
C LEU A 468 15.46 -10.99 9.41
N PHE A 469 14.83 -10.70 8.30
CA PHE A 469 15.50 -10.36 7.05
C PHE A 469 15.02 -8.99 6.59
N MET A 470 15.96 -8.09 6.31
CA MET A 470 15.72 -6.81 5.68
C MET A 470 16.52 -6.77 4.39
N PHE A 471 15.88 -6.37 3.29
CA PHE A 471 16.54 -6.30 1.97
C PHE A 471 17.19 -7.64 1.50
N GLY A 472 16.66 -8.77 2.00
CA GLY A 472 17.17 -10.10 1.66
C GLY A 472 18.34 -10.60 2.51
N GLU A 473 18.87 -9.78 3.42
CA GLU A 473 19.94 -10.14 4.36
C GLU A 473 19.40 -10.37 5.76
N THR A 474 20.06 -11.27 6.52
CA THR A 474 19.73 -11.49 7.94
C THR A 474 20.06 -10.23 8.74
N SER A 475 19.03 -9.57 9.26
CA SER A 475 19.14 -8.35 10.05
C SER A 475 19.02 -8.58 11.54
N GLY A 476 18.63 -9.77 11.96
CA GLY A 476 18.50 -10.12 13.37
C GLY A 476 17.87 -11.50 13.59
N SER A 477 17.75 -11.85 14.86
CA SER A 477 17.06 -13.07 15.30
C SER A 477 16.22 -12.76 16.54
N TYR A 478 15.30 -13.64 16.88
CA TYR A 478 14.53 -13.52 18.10
C TYR A 478 14.19 -14.88 18.69
N THR A 479 14.01 -14.88 20.01
CA THR A 479 13.49 -16.03 20.75
C THR A 479 12.45 -15.56 21.74
N GLY A 480 11.39 -16.33 21.93
CA GLY A 480 10.34 -15.91 22.86
C GLY A 480 9.42 -17.02 23.30
N LYS A 481 8.57 -16.66 24.26
CA LYS A 481 7.54 -17.54 24.81
C LYS A 481 6.19 -16.83 24.80
N ARG A 482 5.14 -17.61 24.63
CA ARG A 482 3.77 -17.11 24.74
C ARG A 482 3.49 -16.68 26.18
N GLN A 483 2.88 -15.50 26.34
CA GLN A 483 2.42 -15.06 27.64
C GLN A 483 1.24 -15.93 28.11
N GLU A 484 1.23 -16.29 29.37
CA GLU A 484 0.09 -16.97 29.99
C GLU A 484 -1.02 -15.96 30.27
N THR A 485 -2.21 -16.23 29.74
CA THR A 485 -3.40 -15.43 30.00
C THR A 485 -4.17 -15.98 31.19
N VAL A 486 -4.84 -15.09 31.92
CA VAL A 486 -5.80 -15.50 32.95
C VAL A 486 -7.06 -16.05 32.25
N LYS A 487 -7.58 -17.19 32.72
CA LYS A 487 -8.84 -17.73 32.19
C LYS A 487 -9.98 -16.76 32.45
N SER A 488 -10.57 -16.21 31.42
CA SER A 488 -11.63 -15.19 31.52
C SER A 488 -12.61 -15.31 30.34
N PRO A 489 -13.90 -15.04 30.56
CA PRO A 489 -14.86 -14.92 29.46
C PRO A 489 -14.53 -13.78 28.50
N LEU A 490 -13.70 -12.82 28.92
CA LEU A 490 -13.26 -11.71 28.08
C LEU A 490 -12.30 -12.15 26.96
N ASN A 491 -11.48 -13.17 27.21
CA ASN A 491 -10.48 -13.62 26.24
C ASN A 491 -11.12 -14.18 24.98
N GLY A 492 -10.57 -13.81 23.83
CA GLY A 492 -10.97 -14.33 22.53
C GLY A 492 -11.23 -13.21 21.53
N VAL A 493 -11.87 -13.57 20.46
CA VAL A 493 -12.21 -12.69 19.35
C VAL A 493 -13.67 -12.29 19.46
N TRP A 494 -13.93 -11.00 19.32
CA TRP A 494 -15.25 -10.40 19.38
C TRP A 494 -15.55 -9.71 18.06
N VAL A 495 -16.72 -9.93 17.50
CA VAL A 495 -17.19 -9.24 16.31
C VAL A 495 -18.26 -8.25 16.73
N GLY A 496 -18.02 -6.98 16.49
CA GLY A 496 -18.88 -5.87 16.90
C GLY A 496 -19.54 -5.16 15.73
N THR A 497 -20.71 -4.58 16.01
CA THR A 497 -21.46 -3.70 15.11
C THR A 497 -21.75 -2.39 15.83
N PHE A 498 -21.80 -1.31 15.06
CA PHE A 498 -22.17 0.00 15.58
C PHE A 498 -23.68 0.20 15.52
N GLU A 499 -24.25 0.89 16.53
CA GLU A 499 -25.70 1.12 16.60
C GLU A 499 -26.22 2.04 15.50
N GLU A 500 -25.41 3.01 15.06
CA GLU A 500 -25.83 4.06 14.11
C GLU A 500 -25.18 3.91 12.72
N MET A 501 -24.33 2.93 12.52
CA MET A 501 -23.61 2.73 11.25
C MET A 501 -23.65 1.27 10.84
N ASP A 502 -23.92 1.01 9.58
CA ASP A 502 -23.76 -0.34 8.99
C ASP A 502 -22.28 -0.67 8.81
N ALA A 503 -21.55 -0.76 9.94
CA ALA A 503 -20.13 -1.03 9.99
C ALA A 503 -19.81 -2.06 11.08
N THR A 504 -18.87 -2.94 10.78
CA THR A 504 -18.41 -3.99 11.69
C THR A 504 -16.95 -3.80 12.06
N PHE A 505 -16.56 -4.34 13.21
CA PHE A 505 -15.18 -4.42 13.64
C PHE A 505 -14.89 -5.75 14.34
N THR A 506 -13.63 -6.09 14.42
CA THR A 506 -13.13 -7.22 15.20
C THR A 506 -12.27 -6.70 16.35
N LEU A 507 -12.50 -7.26 17.54
CA LEU A 507 -11.74 -6.93 18.73
C LEU A 507 -11.15 -8.23 19.31
N THR A 508 -9.84 -8.34 19.32
CA THR A 508 -9.14 -9.46 19.96
C THR A 508 -8.73 -9.06 21.37
N LEU A 509 -9.12 -9.85 22.36
CA LEU A 509 -8.86 -9.56 23.77
C LEU A 509 -8.15 -10.72 24.46
N ALA A 510 -7.13 -10.38 25.26
CA ALA A 510 -6.45 -11.30 26.17
C ALA A 510 -6.24 -10.60 27.52
N LEU A 511 -6.80 -11.19 28.57
CA LEU A 511 -6.66 -10.74 29.96
C LEU A 511 -5.42 -11.35 30.58
N TYR A 512 -4.61 -10.50 31.17
CA TYR A 512 -3.39 -10.84 31.90
C TYR A 512 -3.55 -10.61 33.40
N PRO A 513 -2.63 -11.13 34.24
CA PRO A 513 -2.60 -10.85 35.66
C PRO A 513 -2.68 -9.33 35.95
N ASN A 514 -3.35 -8.97 37.05
CA ASN A 514 -3.61 -7.57 37.46
C ASN A 514 -4.63 -6.78 36.61
N GLY A 515 -5.46 -7.48 35.84
CA GLY A 515 -6.52 -6.85 35.06
C GLY A 515 -6.04 -6.13 33.79
N VAL A 516 -4.79 -6.34 33.40
CA VAL A 516 -4.26 -5.79 32.14
C VAL A 516 -4.90 -6.53 30.97
N VAL A 517 -5.42 -5.78 29.99
CA VAL A 517 -5.97 -6.32 28.75
C VAL A 517 -5.10 -5.86 27.59
N LYS A 518 -4.70 -6.79 26.77
CA LYS A 518 -4.02 -6.53 25.50
C LYS A 518 -4.79 -7.16 24.36
N GLY A 519 -4.54 -6.67 23.16
CA GLY A 519 -5.21 -7.16 21.95
C GLY A 519 -5.13 -6.16 20.83
N SER A 520 -6.05 -6.28 19.87
CA SER A 520 -6.14 -5.39 18.72
C SER A 520 -7.59 -5.05 18.41
N TYR A 521 -7.77 -3.89 17.81
CA TYR A 521 -9.00 -3.44 17.17
C TYR A 521 -8.80 -3.41 15.65
N LYS A 522 -9.71 -4.00 14.90
CA LYS A 522 -9.66 -4.06 13.44
C LYS A 522 -11.01 -3.73 12.82
N SER A 523 -11.00 -2.81 11.88
CA SER A 523 -12.15 -2.44 11.05
C SER A 523 -11.70 -2.22 9.61
N SER A 524 -12.61 -1.82 8.73
CA SER A 524 -12.27 -1.42 7.35
C SER A 524 -11.33 -0.20 7.27
N GLN A 525 -11.23 0.58 8.35
CA GLN A 525 -10.50 1.84 8.36
C GLN A 525 -9.36 1.91 9.39
N SER A 526 -9.29 0.98 10.35
CA SER A 526 -8.26 0.95 11.37
C SER A 526 -7.84 -0.48 11.68
N ASP A 527 -6.56 -0.69 11.86
CA ASP A 527 -5.95 -1.92 12.37
C ASP A 527 -4.91 -1.47 13.40
N SER A 528 -5.28 -1.52 14.67
CA SER A 528 -4.52 -0.88 15.75
C SER A 528 -4.48 -1.76 16.99
N PRO A 529 -3.33 -1.83 17.69
CA PRO A 529 -3.27 -2.47 18.99
C PRO A 529 -4.07 -1.67 20.03
N LEU A 530 -4.53 -2.38 21.06
CA LEU A 530 -5.14 -1.75 22.21
C LEU A 530 -4.07 -1.14 23.12
N VAL A 531 -4.26 0.11 23.49
CA VAL A 531 -3.38 0.87 24.38
C VAL A 531 -4.08 1.06 25.74
N GLY A 532 -3.35 0.85 26.82
CA GLY A 532 -3.87 1.09 28.19
C GLY A 532 -5.03 0.18 28.60
N GLY A 533 -5.21 -0.98 27.93
CA GLY A 533 -6.33 -1.88 28.19
C GLY A 533 -6.40 -2.35 29.65
N LYS A 534 -7.57 -2.20 30.28
CA LYS A 534 -7.82 -2.59 31.68
C LYS A 534 -9.19 -3.26 31.80
N TRP A 535 -9.23 -4.32 32.59
CA TRP A 535 -10.46 -5.00 32.98
C TRP A 535 -10.68 -4.89 34.47
N ASN A 536 -11.85 -4.45 34.84
CA ASN A 536 -12.30 -4.45 36.23
C ASN A 536 -13.32 -5.57 36.43
N GLU A 537 -12.88 -6.67 37.02
CA GLU A 537 -13.71 -7.85 37.22
C GLU A 537 -14.93 -7.57 38.13
N LYS A 538 -14.82 -6.65 39.10
CA LYS A 538 -15.91 -6.33 40.03
C LYS A 538 -17.06 -5.58 39.35
N THR A 539 -16.73 -4.71 38.41
CA THR A 539 -17.71 -3.86 37.71
C THR A 539 -18.08 -4.40 36.32
N GLY A 540 -17.31 -5.37 35.79
CA GLY A 540 -17.46 -5.89 34.43
C GLY A 540 -17.14 -4.85 33.36
N VAL A 541 -16.27 -3.87 33.68
CA VAL A 541 -15.91 -2.78 32.76
C VAL A 541 -14.55 -3.05 32.15
N LEU A 542 -14.48 -2.95 30.83
CA LEU A 542 -13.30 -2.94 29.99
C LEU A 542 -13.06 -1.51 29.51
N THR A 543 -11.85 -1.02 29.66
CA THR A 543 -11.41 0.26 29.10
C THR A 543 -10.13 0.07 28.29
N TYR A 544 -10.02 0.75 27.16
CA TYR A 544 -8.82 0.79 26.32
C TYR A 544 -8.87 1.99 25.38
N GLU A 545 -7.75 2.28 24.73
CA GLU A 545 -7.68 3.23 23.62
C GLU A 545 -7.13 2.50 22.39
N TYR A 546 -7.48 2.98 21.20
CA TYR A 546 -6.89 2.53 19.94
C TYR A 546 -6.71 3.70 18.98
N GLU A 547 -5.76 3.57 18.05
CA GLU A 547 -5.49 4.62 17.08
C GLU A 547 -6.45 4.50 15.89
N TYR A 548 -7.16 5.59 15.57
CA TYR A 548 -8.02 5.67 14.41
C TYR A 548 -7.43 6.67 13.40
N PRO A 549 -7.34 6.30 12.09
CA PRO A 549 -6.82 7.21 11.06
C PRO A 549 -7.57 8.54 11.06
N HIS A 550 -6.85 9.64 11.07
CA HIS A 550 -7.35 11.02 11.07
C HIS A 550 -8.04 11.51 12.37
N ALA A 551 -8.33 10.65 13.34
CA ALA A 551 -8.93 11.02 14.61
C ALA A 551 -8.00 10.82 15.82
N GLY A 552 -6.85 10.14 15.64
CA GLY A 552 -5.90 9.86 16.72
C GLY A 552 -6.39 8.77 17.67
N MET A 553 -5.98 8.84 18.95
CA MET A 553 -6.34 7.85 19.97
C MET A 553 -7.80 8.04 20.40
N LEU A 554 -8.60 6.99 20.25
CA LEU A 554 -10.00 6.97 20.65
C LEU A 554 -10.17 6.12 21.92
N PRO A 555 -10.70 6.68 23.01
CA PRO A 555 -10.99 5.93 24.22
C PRO A 555 -12.28 5.10 24.05
N VAL A 556 -12.25 3.90 24.60
CA VAL A 556 -13.37 2.96 24.59
C VAL A 556 -13.67 2.52 26.02
N GLU A 557 -14.94 2.53 26.37
CA GLU A 557 -15.48 1.88 27.56
C GLU A 557 -16.54 0.87 27.13
N ALA A 558 -16.41 -0.37 27.58
CA ALA A 558 -17.38 -1.44 27.31
C ALA A 558 -17.67 -2.26 28.56
N ARG A 559 -18.82 -2.90 28.60
CA ARG A 559 -19.25 -3.81 29.69
C ARG A 559 -19.60 -5.17 29.13
N LEU A 560 -19.11 -6.21 29.79
CA LEU A 560 -19.54 -7.56 29.52
C LEU A 560 -20.89 -7.81 30.20
N LYS A 561 -21.93 -7.98 29.39
CA LYS A 561 -23.28 -8.23 29.85
C LYS A 561 -23.93 -9.32 28.99
N ASP A 562 -24.48 -10.36 29.63
CA ASP A 562 -25.20 -11.46 28.97
C ASP A 562 -24.40 -12.11 27.80
N GLY A 563 -23.07 -12.20 27.96
CA GLY A 563 -22.18 -12.79 26.95
C GLY A 563 -21.82 -11.84 25.79
N LYS A 564 -22.21 -10.58 25.85
CA LYS A 564 -21.92 -9.54 24.86
C LYS A 564 -21.06 -8.42 25.48
N LEU A 565 -20.22 -7.79 24.67
CA LEU A 565 -19.57 -6.53 25.03
C LEU A 565 -20.40 -5.38 24.46
N VAL A 566 -20.94 -4.56 25.35
CA VAL A 566 -21.73 -3.37 24.99
C VAL A 566 -20.99 -2.15 25.49
N GLY A 567 -20.75 -1.19 24.63
CA GLY A 567 -19.93 -0.02 24.98
C GLY A 567 -20.05 1.13 24.02
N ALA A 568 -19.17 2.11 24.21
CA ALA A 568 -19.09 3.27 23.34
C ALA A 568 -17.63 3.66 23.06
N ILE A 569 -17.39 4.14 21.86
CA ILE A 569 -16.14 4.76 21.44
C ILE A 569 -16.29 6.26 21.64
N ASN A 570 -15.32 6.89 22.29
CA ASN A 570 -15.31 8.33 22.60
C ASN A 570 -16.60 8.81 23.30
N GLY A 571 -17.24 7.93 24.05
CA GLY A 571 -18.45 8.23 24.82
C GLY A 571 -19.74 8.45 24.01
N SER A 572 -19.69 8.40 22.69
CA SER A 572 -20.83 8.76 21.82
C SER A 572 -21.20 7.70 20.80
N MET A 573 -20.26 6.93 20.28
CA MET A 573 -20.51 5.92 19.25
C MET A 573 -20.74 4.55 19.90
N GLY A 574 -22.03 4.21 20.09
CA GLY A 574 -22.45 2.95 20.70
C GLY A 574 -22.13 1.72 19.84
N PHE A 575 -21.77 0.62 20.48
CA PHE A 575 -21.57 -0.66 19.82
C PHE A 575 -21.95 -1.87 20.67
N GLU A 576 -22.26 -2.95 19.99
CA GLU A 576 -22.42 -4.28 20.60
C GLU A 576 -21.46 -5.26 19.91
N ALA A 577 -20.74 -6.08 20.66
CA ALA A 577 -19.87 -7.11 20.11
C ALA A 577 -20.19 -8.49 20.71
N ILE A 578 -20.22 -9.51 19.86
CA ILE A 578 -20.50 -10.89 20.19
C ILE A 578 -19.21 -11.69 20.05
N LYS A 579 -18.96 -12.60 20.99
CA LYS A 579 -17.79 -13.47 20.95
C LYS A 579 -17.90 -14.42 19.76
N ASN A 580 -16.82 -14.49 18.99
CA ASN A 580 -16.70 -15.44 17.89
C ASN A 580 -16.03 -16.71 18.44
N ASP A 581 -16.83 -17.76 18.65
CA ASP A 581 -16.37 -19.05 19.18
C ASP A 581 -15.63 -19.90 18.12
#